data_69dbfe09aa63876c08bb904701a576d1
#
_entry.id   69dbfe09aa63876c08bb904701a576d1
#
_cell.length_a   1.000
_cell.length_b   1.000
_cell.length_c   1.000
_cell.angle_alpha   90.00
_cell.angle_beta   90.00
_cell.angle_gamma   90.00
#
_symmetry.space_group_name_H-M   'P 1'
#
loop_
_entity.id
_entity.type
_entity.pdbx_description
1 polymer ?
#
loop_
_entity_poly.entity_id
_entity_poly.type
_entity_poly.pdbx_seq_one_letter_code
_entity_poly.pdbx_strand_id
1 'polypeptide(L)'
;MARPSAIWGDAARGSGVLQLSGAWTADHASDLETTLETALKQGSFAAPFRIDCAGIVALDTLGAWLIHRVRLALSERGEVSLAGLKRDQSHLIEEVAQAQMPPAGPPKATGAYPLLVDVGEAVVDAGKDVSNGVTFFGSVIAALGRLVIGRAKLRPAAVITQLERVAMRGVPIIALISFLVGAIIAQQGIFQLQRFGQPHFVADLVGVLVLRELAVLLTSIMVAGRSGSAFTAELGSMKMREEVDALQTMGLDPVEVLVLPRILALLIGLPLLTFVSSMSAIAGAALVADIYGGISMEIFFARVQNIIGMNTFMVGMYKAPFMALVIGVIACIEGFAVRGSAESLGSHTTASVVKSIFVVIVVDGLFAMFFASIRY
;
A
#
# COMPACT_ATOMS: atom_id res chain seq x y z
N MET A 1 -24.55 15.62 -33.59
CA MET A 1 -25.75 15.04 -32.95
C MET A 1 -26.55 16.17 -32.32
N ALA A 2 -27.91 16.08 -32.28
CA ALA A 2 -28.73 17.13 -31.69
C ALA A 2 -28.46 17.23 -30.17
N ARG A 3 -28.20 18.45 -29.65
CA ARG A 3 -27.97 18.67 -28.22
C ARG A 3 -29.18 18.27 -27.39
N PRO A 4 -29.00 17.72 -26.19
CA PRO A 4 -30.11 17.36 -25.30
C PRO A 4 -30.85 18.60 -24.83
N SER A 5 -32.17 18.51 -24.75
CA SER A 5 -33.01 19.56 -24.18
C SER A 5 -34.14 18.98 -23.34
N ALA A 6 -34.52 19.68 -22.29
CA ALA A 6 -35.68 19.39 -21.46
C ALA A 6 -36.49 20.67 -21.26
N ILE A 7 -37.70 20.72 -21.79
CA ILE A 7 -38.52 21.95 -21.78
C ILE A 7 -39.91 21.58 -21.22
N TRP A 8 -40.39 22.42 -20.29
CA TRP A 8 -41.77 22.31 -19.83
C TRP A 8 -42.73 22.92 -20.83
N GLY A 9 -43.67 22.11 -21.30
CA GLY A 9 -44.74 22.53 -22.15
C GLY A 9 -46.04 22.74 -21.36
N ASP A 10 -46.83 23.75 -21.78
CA ASP A 10 -48.13 24.02 -21.18
C ASP A 10 -49.16 23.08 -21.83
N ALA A 11 -49.66 22.09 -21.09
CA ALA A 11 -50.75 21.26 -21.59
C ALA A 11 -52.06 21.92 -21.18
N ALA A 12 -52.96 22.06 -22.16
CA ALA A 12 -54.31 22.58 -21.99
C ALA A 12 -55.10 21.81 -20.93
N ARG A 13 -54.93 22.15 -19.65
CA ARG A 13 -55.65 21.69 -18.45
C ARG A 13 -54.77 21.67 -17.17
N GLY A 14 -53.64 22.41 -17.12
CA GLY A 14 -52.88 22.55 -15.87
C GLY A 14 -51.98 21.38 -15.48
N SER A 15 -51.81 20.34 -16.34
CA SER A 15 -50.87 19.22 -16.13
C SER A 15 -49.52 19.57 -16.72
N GLY A 16 -48.44 19.36 -15.93
CA GLY A 16 -47.08 19.61 -16.38
C GLY A 16 -46.58 18.53 -17.36
N VAL A 17 -46.22 18.93 -18.59
CA VAL A 17 -45.59 18.04 -19.58
C VAL A 17 -44.12 18.43 -19.75
N LEU A 18 -43.22 17.53 -19.36
CA LEU A 18 -41.79 17.68 -19.58
C LEU A 18 -41.40 16.99 -20.90
N GLN A 19 -41.04 17.80 -21.90
CA GLN A 19 -40.63 17.30 -23.22
C GLN A 19 -39.11 17.12 -23.24
N LEU A 20 -38.65 15.90 -23.54
CA LEU A 20 -37.28 15.55 -23.69
C LEU A 20 -36.92 15.33 -25.16
N SER A 21 -35.83 15.97 -25.63
CA SER A 21 -35.39 15.81 -27.01
C SER A 21 -33.86 15.80 -27.14
N GLY A 22 -33.38 15.29 -28.31
CA GLY A 22 -31.94 15.22 -28.61
C GLY A 22 -31.26 13.89 -28.20
N ALA A 23 -29.95 13.91 -28.08
CA ALA A 23 -29.14 12.74 -27.70
C ALA A 23 -28.94 12.71 -26.18
N TRP A 24 -29.43 11.65 -25.55
CA TRP A 24 -29.35 11.40 -24.11
C TRP A 24 -28.31 10.31 -23.84
N THR A 25 -27.03 10.67 -24.06
CA THR A 25 -25.88 9.77 -23.98
C THR A 25 -24.77 10.34 -23.12
N ALA A 26 -23.89 9.48 -22.66
CA ALA A 26 -22.74 9.82 -21.79
C ALA A 26 -21.83 10.91 -22.40
N ASP A 27 -21.77 11.03 -23.73
CA ASP A 27 -21.01 12.07 -24.41
C ASP A 27 -21.49 13.51 -24.08
N HIS A 28 -22.72 13.64 -23.60
CA HIS A 28 -23.35 14.91 -23.23
C HIS A 28 -23.69 15.00 -21.73
N ALA A 29 -22.98 14.25 -20.87
CA ALA A 29 -23.31 14.10 -19.45
C ALA A 29 -23.43 15.44 -18.69
N SER A 30 -22.50 16.36 -18.89
CA SER A 30 -22.51 17.68 -18.25
C SER A 30 -23.68 18.57 -18.69
N ASP A 31 -24.00 18.52 -19.99
CA ASP A 31 -25.12 19.28 -20.57
C ASP A 31 -26.47 18.73 -20.08
N LEU A 32 -26.57 17.39 -19.98
CA LEU A 32 -27.75 16.70 -19.49
C LEU A 32 -28.06 17.05 -18.03
N GLU A 33 -27.05 17.03 -17.18
CA GLU A 33 -27.21 17.33 -15.75
C GLU A 33 -27.65 18.77 -15.52
N THR A 34 -27.01 19.71 -16.20
CA THR A 34 -27.35 21.15 -16.13
C THR A 34 -28.76 21.42 -16.68
N THR A 35 -29.12 20.77 -17.78
CA THR A 35 -30.44 20.92 -18.42
C THR A 35 -31.56 20.39 -17.52
N LEU A 36 -31.34 19.24 -16.87
CA LEU A 36 -32.32 18.65 -15.96
C LEU A 36 -32.46 19.44 -14.64
N GLU A 37 -31.35 19.88 -14.06
CA GLU A 37 -31.42 20.73 -12.85
C GLU A 37 -32.18 22.04 -13.11
N THR A 38 -31.94 22.64 -14.27
CA THR A 38 -32.63 23.84 -14.68
C THR A 38 -34.12 23.61 -14.89
N ALA A 39 -34.48 22.50 -15.57
CA ALA A 39 -35.86 22.11 -15.78
C ALA A 39 -36.58 21.80 -14.45
N LEU A 40 -35.97 21.09 -13.53
CA LEU A 40 -36.55 20.76 -12.23
C LEU A 40 -36.75 22.01 -11.33
N LYS A 41 -35.84 22.99 -11.40
CA LYS A 41 -35.96 24.27 -10.68
C LYS A 41 -37.06 25.19 -11.25
N GLN A 42 -37.30 25.16 -12.56
CA GLN A 42 -38.32 25.97 -13.24
C GLN A 42 -39.73 25.40 -13.15
N GLY A 43 -39.87 24.13 -12.80
CA GLY A 43 -41.16 23.42 -12.79
C GLY A 43 -42.05 23.76 -11.60
N SER A 44 -42.91 24.74 -11.74
CA SER A 44 -43.98 25.10 -10.77
C SER A 44 -45.36 24.58 -11.25
N PHE A 45 -45.42 23.33 -11.71
CA PHE A 45 -46.65 22.73 -12.26
C PHE A 45 -47.32 21.79 -11.24
N ALA A 46 -48.65 21.67 -11.34
CA ALA A 46 -49.45 20.74 -10.55
C ALA A 46 -49.48 19.34 -11.15
N ALA A 47 -49.61 18.33 -10.32
CA ALA A 47 -49.81 16.94 -10.77
C ALA A 47 -51.16 16.80 -11.51
N PRO A 48 -51.31 15.84 -12.48
CA PRO A 48 -50.36 14.79 -12.84
C PRO A 48 -49.25 15.26 -13.79
N PHE A 49 -48.05 14.64 -13.71
CA PHE A 49 -46.94 14.93 -14.59
C PHE A 49 -46.82 13.95 -15.71
N ARG A 50 -46.44 14.43 -16.91
CA ARG A 50 -46.14 13.58 -18.06
C ARG A 50 -44.79 13.90 -18.61
N ILE A 51 -43.90 12.90 -18.70
CA ILE A 51 -42.60 13.01 -19.35
C ILE A 51 -42.73 12.46 -20.79
N ASP A 52 -42.60 13.35 -21.78
CA ASP A 52 -42.67 12.98 -23.19
C ASP A 52 -41.25 12.79 -23.75
N CYS A 53 -40.92 11.56 -24.08
CA CYS A 53 -39.64 11.13 -24.61
C CYS A 53 -39.63 10.95 -26.15
N ALA A 54 -40.67 11.37 -26.85
CA ALA A 54 -40.79 11.15 -28.32
C ALA A 54 -39.66 11.87 -29.11
N GLY A 55 -39.09 12.94 -28.57
CA GLY A 55 -37.97 13.68 -29.18
C GLY A 55 -36.58 13.10 -28.94
N ILE A 56 -36.46 11.99 -28.21
CA ILE A 56 -35.15 11.38 -27.90
C ILE A 56 -34.66 10.60 -29.13
N VAL A 57 -33.51 11.04 -29.68
CA VAL A 57 -32.88 10.43 -30.86
C VAL A 57 -32.02 9.23 -30.48
N ALA A 58 -31.24 9.35 -29.42
CA ALA A 58 -30.37 8.30 -28.88
C ALA A 58 -30.46 8.28 -27.35
N LEU A 59 -30.52 7.09 -26.76
CA LEU A 59 -30.58 6.86 -25.32
C LEU A 59 -29.57 5.77 -24.93
N ASP A 60 -28.75 6.04 -23.94
CA ASP A 60 -27.89 5.06 -23.30
C ASP A 60 -28.24 4.86 -21.81
N THR A 61 -27.44 4.06 -21.10
CA THR A 61 -27.66 3.75 -19.69
C THR A 61 -27.64 4.99 -18.79
N LEU A 62 -26.78 5.98 -19.09
CA LEU A 62 -26.73 7.24 -18.34
C LEU A 62 -28.00 8.06 -18.56
N GLY A 63 -28.42 8.20 -19.83
CA GLY A 63 -29.64 8.91 -20.16
C GLY A 63 -30.89 8.25 -19.55
N ALA A 64 -30.95 6.93 -19.58
CA ALA A 64 -32.03 6.15 -18.95
C ALA A 64 -32.07 6.36 -17.43
N TRP A 65 -30.90 6.37 -16.79
CA TRP A 65 -30.78 6.66 -15.35
C TRP A 65 -31.24 8.06 -14.99
N LEU A 66 -30.85 9.06 -15.78
CA LEU A 66 -31.26 10.43 -15.55
C LEU A 66 -32.78 10.60 -15.70
N ILE A 67 -33.41 9.96 -16.68
CA ILE A 67 -34.88 9.95 -16.86
C ILE A 67 -35.54 9.27 -15.65
N HIS A 68 -35.00 8.13 -15.20
CA HIS A 68 -35.53 7.42 -14.03
C HIS A 68 -35.44 8.28 -12.76
N ARG A 69 -34.29 8.98 -12.54
CA ARG A 69 -34.10 9.93 -11.42
C ARG A 69 -35.12 11.04 -11.44
N VAL A 70 -35.39 11.63 -12.61
CA VAL A 70 -36.41 12.68 -12.76
C VAL A 70 -37.81 12.13 -12.47
N ARG A 71 -38.10 10.91 -12.95
CA ARG A 71 -39.38 10.25 -12.66
C ARG A 71 -39.60 10.05 -11.17
N LEU A 72 -38.57 9.61 -10.44
CA LEU A 72 -38.61 9.46 -8.98
C LEU A 72 -38.81 10.80 -8.26
N ALA A 73 -38.05 11.84 -8.64
CA ALA A 73 -38.18 13.15 -8.03
C ALA A 73 -39.56 13.80 -8.25
N LEU A 74 -40.18 13.57 -9.41
CA LEU A 74 -41.53 14.04 -9.70
C LEU A 74 -42.59 13.17 -9.02
N SER A 75 -42.37 11.88 -8.84
CA SER A 75 -43.32 10.95 -8.22
C SER A 75 -43.56 11.29 -6.72
N GLU A 76 -42.61 11.94 -6.05
CA GLU A 76 -42.81 12.48 -4.70
C GLU A 76 -43.84 13.62 -4.66
N ARG A 77 -44.08 14.28 -5.81
CA ARG A 77 -45.00 15.43 -5.92
C ARG A 77 -46.35 15.05 -6.56
N GLY A 78 -46.48 13.86 -7.13
CA GLY A 78 -47.69 13.40 -7.74
C GLY A 78 -47.52 12.27 -8.75
N GLU A 79 -48.60 11.89 -9.43
CA GLU A 79 -48.56 10.80 -10.39
C GLU A 79 -47.79 11.19 -11.67
N VAL A 80 -46.86 10.30 -12.10
CA VAL A 80 -45.94 10.54 -13.25
C VAL A 80 -46.12 9.47 -14.30
N SER A 81 -46.42 9.87 -15.53
CA SER A 81 -46.49 8.99 -16.67
C SER A 81 -45.36 9.24 -17.67
N LEU A 82 -44.77 8.16 -18.21
CA LEU A 82 -43.82 8.22 -19.32
C LEU A 82 -44.57 7.99 -20.65
N ALA A 83 -44.28 8.80 -21.67
CA ALA A 83 -44.87 8.69 -22.98
C ALA A 83 -43.83 8.86 -24.09
N GLY A 84 -44.14 8.34 -25.30
CA GLY A 84 -43.30 8.52 -26.48
C GLY A 84 -42.03 7.67 -26.55
N LEU A 85 -41.85 6.68 -25.67
CA LEU A 85 -40.70 5.77 -25.68
C LEU A 85 -40.82 4.69 -26.77
N LYS A 86 -39.71 4.41 -27.44
CA LYS A 86 -39.56 3.22 -28.28
C LYS A 86 -39.39 1.97 -27.40
N ARG A 87 -39.72 0.79 -27.95
CA ARG A 87 -39.67 -0.48 -27.18
C ARG A 87 -38.32 -0.75 -26.53
N ASP A 88 -37.23 -0.50 -27.25
CA ASP A 88 -35.87 -0.69 -26.74
C ASP A 88 -35.51 0.33 -25.63
N GLN A 89 -36.03 1.56 -25.73
CA GLN A 89 -35.82 2.60 -24.73
C GLN A 89 -36.59 2.34 -23.43
N SER A 90 -37.81 1.80 -23.53
CA SER A 90 -38.62 1.42 -22.36
C SER A 90 -37.95 0.27 -21.58
N HIS A 91 -37.42 -0.72 -22.31
CA HIS A 91 -36.71 -1.85 -21.71
C HIS A 91 -35.45 -1.40 -20.96
N LEU A 92 -34.68 -0.48 -21.55
CA LEU A 92 -33.47 0.08 -20.91
C LEU A 92 -33.80 0.86 -19.62
N ILE A 93 -34.89 1.64 -19.64
CA ILE A 93 -35.31 2.39 -18.43
C ILE A 93 -35.82 1.43 -17.33
N GLU A 94 -36.49 0.34 -17.71
CA GLU A 94 -36.93 -0.68 -16.76
C GLU A 94 -35.76 -1.47 -16.15
N GLU A 95 -34.78 -1.85 -16.95
CA GLU A 95 -33.55 -2.50 -16.45
C GLU A 95 -32.82 -1.61 -15.50
N VAL A 96 -32.65 -0.33 -15.83
CA VAL A 96 -31.99 0.66 -14.92
C VAL A 96 -32.84 0.87 -13.65
N ALA A 97 -34.15 0.84 -13.74
CA ALA A 97 -35.03 0.94 -12.58
C ALA A 97 -34.95 -0.27 -11.62
N GLN A 98 -34.70 -1.47 -12.20
CA GLN A 98 -34.53 -2.70 -11.41
C GLN A 98 -33.11 -2.87 -10.87
N ALA A 99 -32.11 -2.22 -11.49
CA ALA A 99 -30.76 -2.21 -10.95
C ALA A 99 -30.80 -1.53 -9.57
N GLN A 100 -30.57 -2.30 -8.51
CA GLN A 100 -30.41 -1.77 -7.14
C GLN A 100 -29.16 -0.89 -7.11
N MET A 101 -29.32 0.40 -7.39
CA MET A 101 -28.24 1.34 -7.11
C MET A 101 -28.04 1.40 -5.60
N PRO A 102 -26.78 1.28 -5.12
CA PRO A 102 -26.53 1.58 -3.72
C PRO A 102 -27.07 3.00 -3.46
N PRO A 103 -27.74 3.21 -2.31
CA PRO A 103 -28.26 4.53 -1.97
C PRO A 103 -27.14 5.55 -2.12
N ALA A 104 -27.45 6.69 -2.76
CA ALA A 104 -26.50 7.80 -2.85
C ALA A 104 -25.99 8.05 -1.44
N GLY A 105 -24.67 7.94 -1.26
CA GLY A 105 -24.06 8.16 0.06
C GLY A 105 -24.52 9.50 0.62
N PRO A 106 -24.58 9.67 1.92
CA PRO A 106 -25.02 10.91 2.54
C PRO A 106 -24.28 12.09 1.91
N PRO A 107 -24.97 13.22 1.68
CA PRO A 107 -24.35 14.39 1.04
C PRO A 107 -23.07 14.74 1.79
N LYS A 108 -21.97 14.93 1.06
CA LYS A 108 -20.69 15.33 1.66
C LYS A 108 -20.92 16.59 2.48
N ALA A 109 -20.84 16.46 3.80
CA ALA A 109 -21.01 17.58 4.71
C ALA A 109 -19.95 18.65 4.40
N THR A 110 -20.38 19.87 4.14
CA THR A 110 -19.51 21.02 3.93
C THR A 110 -19.12 21.62 5.28
N GLY A 111 -17.80 21.63 5.60
CA GLY A 111 -17.27 22.18 6.85
C GLY A 111 -16.06 21.40 7.38
N ALA A 112 -15.60 21.69 8.58
CA ALA A 112 -14.52 20.96 9.25
C ALA A 112 -14.92 19.54 9.70
N TYR A 113 -16.21 19.23 9.71
CA TYR A 113 -16.76 17.94 10.14
C TYR A 113 -16.31 16.76 9.26
N PRO A 114 -16.24 16.85 7.92
CA PRO A 114 -15.71 15.76 7.09
C PRO A 114 -14.27 15.40 7.41
N LEU A 115 -13.41 16.39 7.67
CA LEU A 115 -12.01 16.15 8.03
C LEU A 115 -11.89 15.36 9.35
N LEU A 116 -12.76 15.63 10.34
CA LEU A 116 -12.78 14.88 11.61
C LEU A 116 -13.30 13.45 11.41
N VAL A 117 -14.27 13.26 10.52
CA VAL A 117 -14.79 11.93 10.18
C VAL A 117 -13.73 11.13 9.43
N ASP A 118 -13.11 11.73 8.41
CA ASP A 118 -12.04 11.07 7.63
C ASP A 118 -10.84 10.68 8.50
N VAL A 119 -10.44 11.56 9.43
CA VAL A 119 -9.40 11.25 10.43
C VAL A 119 -9.86 10.15 11.39
N GLY A 120 -11.11 10.22 11.85
CA GLY A 120 -11.69 9.20 12.74
C GLY A 120 -11.75 7.82 12.06
N GLU A 121 -12.19 7.75 10.82
CA GLU A 121 -12.20 6.51 10.03
C GLU A 121 -10.79 5.98 9.81
N ALA A 122 -9.83 6.84 9.46
CA ALA A 122 -8.43 6.46 9.30
C ALA A 122 -7.82 5.90 10.59
N VAL A 123 -8.13 6.47 11.76
CA VAL A 123 -7.67 5.97 13.06
C VAL A 123 -8.30 4.62 13.40
N VAL A 124 -9.61 4.45 13.15
CA VAL A 124 -10.30 3.18 13.38
C VAL A 124 -9.77 2.08 12.47
N ASP A 125 -9.54 2.39 11.19
CA ASP A 125 -9.00 1.42 10.23
C ASP A 125 -7.55 1.08 10.54
N ALA A 126 -6.72 2.05 10.94
CA ALA A 126 -5.39 1.77 11.47
C ALA A 126 -5.43 0.87 12.71
N GLY A 127 -6.40 1.07 13.61
CA GLY A 127 -6.61 0.22 14.78
C GLY A 127 -6.97 -1.23 14.39
N LYS A 128 -7.84 -1.42 13.39
CA LYS A 128 -8.17 -2.74 12.84
C LYS A 128 -6.96 -3.40 12.19
N ASP A 129 -6.19 -2.64 11.40
CA ASP A 129 -4.96 -3.11 10.75
C ASP A 129 -3.95 -3.59 11.80
N VAL A 130 -3.77 -2.86 12.89
CA VAL A 130 -2.90 -3.26 14.01
C VAL A 130 -3.42 -4.54 14.68
N SER A 131 -4.72 -4.63 14.96
CA SER A 131 -5.33 -5.82 15.57
C SER A 131 -5.16 -7.07 14.69
N ASN A 132 -5.44 -6.94 13.39
CA ASN A 132 -5.23 -8.00 12.41
C ASN A 132 -3.75 -8.37 12.30
N GLY A 133 -2.87 -7.37 12.34
CA GLY A 133 -1.43 -7.55 12.36
C GLY A 133 -0.93 -8.35 13.56
N VAL A 134 -1.41 -8.02 14.76
CA VAL A 134 -1.08 -8.77 16.00
C VAL A 134 -1.59 -10.20 15.95
N THR A 135 -2.81 -10.42 15.46
CA THR A 135 -3.38 -11.76 15.30
C THR A 135 -2.57 -12.59 14.31
N PHE A 136 -2.21 -12.01 13.17
CA PHE A 136 -1.38 -12.70 12.17
C PHE A 136 0.02 -12.98 12.71
N PHE A 137 0.64 -12.02 13.39
CA PHE A 137 1.91 -12.20 14.06
C PHE A 137 1.87 -13.36 15.06
N GLY A 138 0.80 -13.42 15.88
CA GLY A 138 0.56 -14.54 16.78
C GLY A 138 0.48 -15.88 16.07
N SER A 139 -0.18 -15.95 14.90
CA SER A 139 -0.26 -17.18 14.09
C SER A 139 1.12 -17.62 13.56
N VAL A 140 1.97 -16.67 13.16
CA VAL A 140 3.34 -16.92 12.72
C VAL A 140 4.21 -17.44 13.88
N ILE A 141 4.14 -16.83 15.05
CA ILE A 141 4.85 -17.29 16.25
C ILE A 141 4.38 -18.68 16.66
N ALA A 142 3.07 -18.94 16.60
CA ALA A 142 2.53 -20.28 16.86
C ALA A 142 3.03 -21.31 15.84
N ALA A 143 3.12 -20.96 14.55
CA ALA A 143 3.67 -21.83 13.51
C ALA A 143 5.17 -22.10 13.73
N LEU A 144 5.95 -21.07 14.08
CA LEU A 144 7.35 -21.24 14.48
C LEU A 144 7.49 -22.15 15.72
N GLY A 145 6.63 -21.98 16.72
CA GLY A 145 6.59 -22.85 17.89
C GLY A 145 6.26 -24.30 17.54
N ARG A 146 5.27 -24.54 16.67
CA ARG A 146 4.95 -25.90 16.17
C ARG A 146 6.13 -26.52 15.41
N LEU A 147 6.89 -25.69 14.67
CA LEU A 147 8.10 -26.16 13.98
C LEU A 147 9.17 -26.63 14.97
N VAL A 148 9.48 -25.82 16.00
CA VAL A 148 10.49 -26.16 17.02
C VAL A 148 10.11 -27.44 17.79
N ILE A 149 8.81 -27.66 18.05
CA ILE A 149 8.29 -28.87 18.73
C ILE A 149 8.24 -30.07 17.77
N GLY A 150 8.55 -29.90 16.47
CA GLY A 150 8.53 -30.97 15.47
C GLY A 150 7.11 -31.37 14.99
N ARG A 151 6.09 -30.58 15.28
CA ARG A 151 4.71 -30.80 14.85
C ARG A 151 4.39 -30.23 13.46
N ALA A 152 5.17 -29.27 12.97
CA ALA A 152 5.05 -28.73 11.61
C ALA A 152 6.07 -29.40 10.67
N LYS A 153 5.64 -29.71 9.44
CA LYS A 153 6.54 -30.29 8.42
C LYS A 153 7.20 -29.16 7.63
N LEU A 154 8.41 -28.79 8.00
CA LEU A 154 9.20 -27.87 7.21
C LEU A 154 9.57 -28.50 5.86
N ARG A 155 9.43 -27.73 4.79
CA ARG A 155 9.95 -28.09 3.46
C ARG A 155 11.29 -27.36 3.26
N PRO A 156 12.45 -28.02 3.53
CA PRO A 156 13.75 -27.34 3.50
C PRO A 156 14.07 -26.77 2.11
N ALA A 157 13.65 -27.44 1.05
CA ALA A 157 13.81 -26.94 -0.31
C ALA A 157 13.12 -25.58 -0.53
N ALA A 158 11.93 -25.36 0.04
CA ALA A 158 11.24 -24.09 -0.05
C ALA A 158 12.01 -22.96 0.67
N VAL A 159 12.56 -23.24 1.86
CA VAL A 159 13.37 -22.27 2.61
C VAL A 159 14.63 -21.91 1.85
N ILE A 160 15.35 -22.92 1.31
CA ILE A 160 16.58 -22.69 0.54
C ILE A 160 16.30 -21.86 -0.72
N THR A 161 15.23 -22.16 -1.44
CA THR A 161 14.85 -21.38 -2.64
C THR A 161 14.53 -19.93 -2.29
N GLN A 162 13.79 -19.70 -1.19
CA GLN A 162 13.49 -18.34 -0.74
C GLN A 162 14.75 -17.62 -0.22
N LEU A 163 15.63 -18.32 0.49
CA LEU A 163 16.90 -17.79 0.98
C LEU A 163 17.82 -17.37 -0.20
N GLU A 164 17.92 -18.19 -1.24
CA GLU A 164 18.66 -17.84 -2.45
C GLU A 164 18.11 -16.55 -3.08
N ARG A 165 16.79 -16.45 -3.23
CA ARG A 165 16.16 -15.28 -3.80
C ARG A 165 16.38 -13.99 -2.97
N VAL A 166 16.29 -14.10 -1.64
CA VAL A 166 16.46 -12.98 -0.71
C VAL A 166 17.94 -12.61 -0.59
N ALA A 167 18.80 -13.57 -0.22
CA ALA A 167 20.19 -13.32 0.10
C ALA A 167 21.06 -13.18 -1.15
N MET A 168 21.21 -14.25 -1.96
CA MET A 168 22.21 -14.25 -3.04
C MET A 168 21.99 -13.15 -4.07
N ARG A 169 20.75 -12.95 -4.50
CA ARG A 169 20.43 -11.89 -5.47
C ARG A 169 20.44 -10.49 -4.85
N GLY A 170 20.43 -10.37 -3.52
CA GLY A 170 20.50 -9.12 -2.77
C GLY A 170 21.95 -8.62 -2.59
N VAL A 171 22.90 -9.54 -2.45
CA VAL A 171 24.31 -9.24 -2.13
C VAL A 171 24.91 -8.14 -3.01
N PRO A 172 24.87 -8.20 -4.37
CA PRO A 172 25.56 -7.21 -5.19
C PRO A 172 25.05 -5.79 -4.98
N ILE A 173 23.74 -5.65 -4.87
CA ILE A 173 23.08 -4.34 -4.72
C ILE A 173 23.36 -3.77 -3.34
N ILE A 174 23.20 -4.59 -2.28
CA ILE A 174 23.44 -4.19 -0.91
C ILE A 174 24.92 -3.83 -0.70
N ALA A 175 25.83 -4.64 -1.21
CA ALA A 175 27.26 -4.36 -1.13
C ALA A 175 27.62 -3.03 -1.80
N LEU A 176 27.12 -2.77 -3.02
CA LEU A 176 27.39 -1.53 -3.73
C LEU A 176 26.83 -0.31 -3.00
N ILE A 177 25.56 -0.36 -2.60
CA ILE A 177 24.92 0.77 -1.90
C ILE A 177 25.61 1.04 -0.56
N SER A 178 25.89 0.00 0.21
CA SER A 178 26.54 0.15 1.50
C SER A 178 27.98 0.68 1.36
N PHE A 179 28.71 0.21 0.35
CA PHE A 179 30.04 0.74 0.02
C PHE A 179 30.00 2.25 -0.26
N LEU A 180 29.06 2.70 -1.12
CA LEU A 180 28.89 4.11 -1.45
C LEU A 180 28.47 4.95 -0.22
N VAL A 181 27.53 4.44 0.58
CA VAL A 181 27.07 5.14 1.80
C VAL A 181 28.21 5.25 2.81
N GLY A 182 28.97 4.17 3.03
CA GLY A 182 30.16 4.20 3.90
C GLY A 182 31.21 5.22 3.42
N ALA A 183 31.47 5.27 2.12
CA ALA A 183 32.36 6.23 1.47
C ALA A 183 31.89 7.69 1.71
N ILE A 184 30.60 7.97 1.50
CA ILE A 184 30.03 9.30 1.69
C ILE A 184 30.11 9.73 3.17
N ILE A 185 29.79 8.84 4.11
CA ILE A 185 29.85 9.14 5.53
C ILE A 185 31.28 9.43 5.97
N ALA A 186 32.24 8.63 5.50
CA ALA A 186 33.65 8.87 5.78
C ALA A 186 34.10 10.23 5.23
N GLN A 187 33.74 10.57 3.99
CA GLN A 187 34.05 11.85 3.36
C GLN A 187 33.53 13.03 4.19
N GLN A 188 32.23 12.98 4.53
CA GLN A 188 31.62 14.05 5.34
C GLN A 188 32.22 14.11 6.76
N GLY A 189 32.48 12.95 7.36
CA GLY A 189 33.15 12.85 8.66
C GLY A 189 34.54 13.48 8.64
N ILE A 190 35.35 13.19 7.61
CA ILE A 190 36.69 13.77 7.46
C ILE A 190 36.61 15.29 7.38
N PHE A 191 35.77 15.85 6.50
CA PHE A 191 35.63 17.30 6.37
C PHE A 191 35.22 17.98 7.67
N GLN A 192 34.34 17.34 8.44
CA GLN A 192 33.91 17.91 9.74
C GLN A 192 35.01 17.80 10.79
N LEU A 193 35.68 16.64 10.90
CA LEU A 193 36.73 16.40 11.90
C LEU A 193 38.04 17.16 11.60
N GLN A 194 38.33 17.46 10.35
CA GLN A 194 39.47 18.33 9.96
C GLN A 194 39.33 19.73 10.55
N ARG A 195 38.13 20.29 10.67
CA ARG A 195 37.88 21.60 11.30
C ARG A 195 38.29 21.62 12.79
N PHE A 196 38.26 20.45 13.44
CA PHE A 196 38.67 20.27 14.82
C PHE A 196 40.11 19.76 14.94
N GLY A 197 40.85 19.64 13.83
CA GLY A 197 42.21 19.14 13.81
C GLY A 197 42.39 17.65 14.13
N GLN A 198 41.30 16.88 14.05
CA GLN A 198 41.26 15.48 14.51
C GLN A 198 40.70 14.52 13.41
N PRO A 199 41.26 14.48 12.19
CA PRO A 199 40.69 13.66 11.11
C PRO A 199 40.73 12.15 11.40
N HIS A 200 41.62 11.70 12.24
CA HIS A 200 41.78 10.27 12.56
C HIS A 200 40.56 9.65 13.27
N PHE A 201 39.72 10.47 13.95
CA PHE A 201 38.50 9.97 14.59
C PHE A 201 37.40 9.56 13.59
N VAL A 202 37.60 9.75 12.30
CA VAL A 202 36.61 9.28 11.29
C VAL A 202 36.45 7.76 11.32
N ALA A 203 37.53 7.00 11.61
CA ALA A 203 37.45 5.54 11.71
C ALA A 203 36.52 5.10 12.86
N ASP A 204 36.60 5.81 13.99
CA ASP A 204 35.79 5.55 15.19
C ASP A 204 34.32 5.87 14.91
N LEU A 205 34.06 7.06 14.36
CA LEU A 205 32.71 7.53 14.03
C LEU A 205 32.03 6.60 13.02
N VAL A 206 32.72 6.30 11.91
CA VAL A 206 32.15 5.43 10.87
C VAL A 206 31.96 4.01 11.38
N GLY A 207 32.96 3.48 12.08
CA GLY A 207 32.90 2.12 12.62
C GLY A 207 31.71 1.91 13.54
N VAL A 208 31.52 2.79 14.52
CA VAL A 208 30.39 2.70 15.45
C VAL A 208 29.07 2.91 14.72
N LEU A 209 28.95 3.97 13.92
CA LEU A 209 27.70 4.34 13.26
C LEU A 209 27.24 3.27 12.25
N VAL A 210 28.17 2.75 11.44
CA VAL A 210 27.86 1.74 10.42
C VAL A 210 27.48 0.42 11.05
N LEU A 211 28.29 -0.10 11.97
CA LEU A 211 28.07 -1.42 12.53
C LEU A 211 26.86 -1.50 13.45
N ARG A 212 26.60 -0.42 14.18
CA ARG A 212 25.56 -0.38 15.19
C ARG A 212 24.17 -0.06 14.61
N GLU A 213 24.09 0.85 13.64
CA GLU A 213 22.83 1.41 13.17
C GLU A 213 22.64 1.27 11.65
N LEU A 214 23.55 1.83 10.85
CA LEU A 214 23.30 2.05 9.42
C LEU A 214 23.26 0.76 8.60
N ALA A 215 24.12 -0.21 8.87
CA ALA A 215 24.18 -1.43 8.08
C ALA A 215 22.87 -2.23 8.17
N VAL A 216 22.31 -2.39 9.37
CA VAL A 216 21.05 -3.09 9.55
C VAL A 216 19.87 -2.30 8.98
N LEU A 217 19.86 -0.99 9.15
CA LEU A 217 18.79 -0.13 8.65
C LEU A 217 18.75 -0.12 7.11
N LEU A 218 19.90 0.12 6.46
CA LEU A 218 20.00 0.11 5.00
C LEU A 218 19.60 -1.25 4.41
N THR A 219 20.12 -2.33 5.01
CA THR A 219 19.77 -3.70 4.59
C THR A 219 18.27 -3.94 4.73
N SER A 220 17.67 -3.54 5.84
CA SER A 220 16.24 -3.74 6.10
C SER A 220 15.36 -2.95 5.12
N ILE A 221 15.71 -1.69 4.82
CA ILE A 221 15.02 -0.88 3.81
C ILE A 221 15.09 -1.53 2.43
N MET A 222 16.29 -1.99 2.03
CA MET A 222 16.48 -2.65 0.74
C MET A 222 15.72 -3.98 0.64
N VAL A 223 15.72 -4.79 1.71
CA VAL A 223 14.99 -6.05 1.78
C VAL A 223 13.48 -5.80 1.79
N ALA A 224 12.99 -4.80 2.51
CA ALA A 224 11.59 -4.40 2.50
C ALA A 224 11.12 -3.99 1.09
N GLY A 225 11.90 -3.12 0.42
CA GLY A 225 11.57 -2.63 -0.92
C GLY A 225 11.60 -3.71 -1.99
N ARG A 226 12.55 -4.64 -1.94
CA ARG A 226 12.76 -5.66 -2.95
C ARG A 226 12.07 -6.99 -2.61
N SER A 227 12.47 -7.61 -1.51
CA SER A 227 12.00 -8.95 -1.14
C SER A 227 10.61 -8.91 -0.51
N GLY A 228 10.31 -7.88 0.31
CA GLY A 228 8.99 -7.66 0.88
C GLY A 228 7.93 -7.44 -0.20
N SER A 229 8.21 -6.55 -1.16
CA SER A 229 7.30 -6.31 -2.29
C SER A 229 7.09 -7.56 -3.15
N ALA A 230 8.15 -8.33 -3.42
CA ALA A 230 8.05 -9.58 -4.17
C ALA A 230 7.19 -10.61 -3.43
N PHE A 231 7.32 -10.77 -2.11
CA PHE A 231 6.49 -11.67 -1.32
C PHE A 231 5.01 -11.26 -1.33
N THR A 232 4.74 -9.96 -1.20
CA THR A 232 3.37 -9.43 -1.31
C THR A 232 2.77 -9.72 -2.68
N ALA A 233 3.54 -9.49 -3.75
CA ALA A 233 3.08 -9.73 -5.11
C ALA A 233 2.86 -11.23 -5.40
N GLU A 234 3.76 -12.11 -4.94
CA GLU A 234 3.61 -13.57 -5.10
C GLU A 234 2.37 -14.07 -4.36
N LEU A 235 2.20 -13.73 -3.08
CA LEU A 235 1.06 -14.16 -2.27
C LEU A 235 -0.25 -13.58 -2.79
N GLY A 236 -0.26 -12.30 -3.17
CA GLY A 236 -1.42 -11.65 -3.76
C GLY A 236 -1.83 -12.28 -5.10
N SER A 237 -0.86 -12.63 -5.95
CA SER A 237 -1.12 -13.36 -7.19
C SER A 237 -1.68 -14.76 -6.96
N MET A 238 -1.17 -15.50 -5.96
CA MET A 238 -1.70 -16.81 -5.58
C MET A 238 -3.13 -16.70 -5.05
N LYS A 239 -3.43 -15.66 -4.27
CA LYS A 239 -4.78 -15.41 -3.77
C LYS A 239 -5.75 -15.06 -4.90
N MET A 240 -5.35 -14.23 -5.84
CA MET A 240 -6.16 -13.89 -7.03
C MET A 240 -6.49 -15.11 -7.90
N ARG A 241 -5.63 -16.14 -7.89
CA ARG A 241 -5.84 -17.41 -8.60
C ARG A 241 -6.49 -18.48 -7.74
N GLU A 242 -6.99 -18.12 -6.55
CA GLU A 242 -7.63 -19.03 -5.60
C GLU A 242 -6.72 -20.18 -5.11
N GLU A 243 -5.40 -20.08 -5.35
CA GLU A 243 -4.43 -21.12 -4.94
C GLU A 243 -4.33 -21.23 -3.40
N VAL A 244 -4.54 -20.12 -2.69
CA VAL A 244 -4.56 -20.09 -1.22
C VAL A 244 -5.77 -20.84 -0.68
N ASP A 245 -6.94 -20.63 -1.30
CA ASP A 245 -8.20 -21.28 -0.91
C ASP A 245 -8.15 -22.79 -1.25
N ALA A 246 -7.51 -23.14 -2.37
CA ALA A 246 -7.25 -24.53 -2.72
C ALA A 246 -6.36 -25.24 -1.68
N LEU A 247 -5.35 -24.57 -1.12
CA LEU A 247 -4.55 -25.14 -0.03
C LEU A 247 -5.38 -25.41 1.22
N GLN A 248 -6.28 -24.47 1.58
CA GLN A 248 -7.17 -24.65 2.74
C GLN A 248 -8.16 -25.80 2.54
N THR A 249 -8.73 -25.94 1.35
CA THR A 249 -9.65 -27.06 1.03
C THR A 249 -8.94 -28.43 1.07
N MET A 250 -7.63 -28.47 0.80
CA MET A 250 -6.79 -29.66 0.96
C MET A 250 -6.37 -29.92 2.43
N GLY A 251 -6.83 -29.10 3.39
CA GLY A 251 -6.48 -29.22 4.80
C GLY A 251 -5.05 -28.75 5.15
N LEU A 252 -4.42 -27.96 4.28
CA LEU A 252 -3.09 -27.38 4.50
C LEU A 252 -3.22 -25.98 5.06
N ASP A 253 -2.47 -25.66 6.11
CA ASP A 253 -2.40 -24.31 6.68
C ASP A 253 -1.54 -23.41 5.77
N PRO A 254 -2.11 -22.36 5.13
CA PRO A 254 -1.34 -21.45 4.29
C PRO A 254 -0.19 -20.77 5.03
N VAL A 255 -0.32 -20.55 6.35
CA VAL A 255 0.76 -19.96 7.15
C VAL A 255 1.96 -20.89 7.21
N GLU A 256 1.74 -22.18 7.41
CA GLU A 256 2.85 -23.16 7.46
C GLU A 256 3.49 -23.37 6.08
N VAL A 257 2.68 -23.42 5.02
CA VAL A 257 3.17 -23.76 3.68
C VAL A 257 3.80 -22.57 2.96
N LEU A 258 3.20 -21.39 3.06
CA LEU A 258 3.58 -20.20 2.29
C LEU A 258 4.37 -19.18 3.11
N VAL A 259 3.93 -18.89 4.33
CA VAL A 259 4.50 -17.80 5.14
C VAL A 259 5.79 -18.25 5.84
N LEU A 260 5.75 -19.40 6.49
CA LEU A 260 6.85 -19.88 7.33
C LEU A 260 8.19 -19.99 6.56
N PRO A 261 8.25 -20.57 5.35
CA PRO A 261 9.51 -20.64 4.59
C PRO A 261 10.07 -19.26 4.22
N ARG A 262 9.20 -18.28 3.93
CA ARG A 262 9.60 -16.89 3.60
C ARG A 262 10.18 -16.18 4.82
N ILE A 263 9.51 -16.31 5.97
CA ILE A 263 9.98 -15.71 7.22
C ILE A 263 11.31 -16.32 7.67
N LEU A 264 11.46 -17.63 7.60
CA LEU A 264 12.72 -18.31 7.91
C LEU A 264 13.87 -17.87 6.99
N ALA A 265 13.58 -17.73 5.69
CA ALA A 265 14.54 -17.22 4.73
C ALA A 265 14.99 -15.78 5.05
N LEU A 266 14.05 -14.91 5.50
CA LEU A 266 14.40 -13.57 5.95
C LEU A 266 15.18 -13.58 7.27
N LEU A 267 14.79 -14.39 8.24
CA LEU A 267 15.46 -14.49 9.54
C LEU A 267 16.93 -14.90 9.41
N ILE A 268 17.26 -15.73 8.43
CA ILE A 268 18.64 -16.14 8.14
C ILE A 268 19.29 -15.13 7.18
N GLY A 269 18.58 -14.72 6.14
CA GLY A 269 19.11 -13.90 5.05
C GLY A 269 19.45 -12.49 5.47
N LEU A 270 18.62 -11.84 6.31
CA LEU A 270 18.82 -10.44 6.69
C LEU A 270 20.07 -10.23 7.57
N PRO A 271 20.37 -11.07 8.59
CA PRO A 271 21.65 -11.00 9.28
C PRO A 271 22.86 -11.19 8.37
N LEU A 272 22.81 -12.17 7.43
CA LEU A 272 23.89 -12.36 6.48
C LEU A 272 24.11 -11.15 5.57
N LEU A 273 23.03 -10.56 5.07
CA LEU A 273 23.07 -9.34 4.27
C LEU A 273 23.55 -8.12 5.07
N THR A 274 23.18 -8.03 6.35
CA THR A 274 23.67 -6.99 7.26
C THR A 274 25.18 -7.11 7.49
N PHE A 275 25.69 -8.33 7.61
CA PHE A 275 27.13 -8.57 7.67
C PHE A 275 27.83 -8.09 6.40
N VAL A 276 27.33 -8.46 5.22
CA VAL A 276 27.89 -8.00 3.94
C VAL A 276 27.83 -6.47 3.82
N SER A 277 26.71 -5.87 4.20
CA SER A 277 26.52 -4.43 4.24
C SER A 277 27.55 -3.74 5.10
N SER A 278 27.79 -4.24 6.33
CA SER A 278 28.76 -3.73 7.27
C SER A 278 30.18 -3.76 6.70
N MET A 279 30.58 -4.89 6.15
CA MET A 279 31.92 -5.05 5.59
C MET A 279 32.13 -4.15 4.36
N SER A 280 31.14 -4.07 3.48
CA SER A 280 31.18 -3.21 2.31
C SER A 280 31.23 -1.73 2.65
N ALA A 281 30.47 -1.27 3.65
CA ALA A 281 30.45 0.11 4.08
C ALA A 281 31.81 0.51 4.73
N ILE A 282 32.39 -0.37 5.56
CA ILE A 282 33.71 -0.13 6.14
C ILE A 282 34.79 -0.08 5.04
N ALA A 283 34.73 -0.95 4.04
CA ALA A 283 35.65 -0.92 2.91
C ALA A 283 35.54 0.38 2.11
N GLY A 284 34.32 0.86 1.84
CA GLY A 284 34.09 2.14 1.20
C GLY A 284 34.63 3.33 2.00
N ALA A 285 34.43 3.29 3.33
CA ALA A 285 34.96 4.31 4.23
C ALA A 285 36.49 4.32 4.30
N ALA A 286 37.12 3.14 4.34
CA ALA A 286 38.57 3.01 4.35
C ALA A 286 39.21 3.60 3.07
N LEU A 287 38.61 3.32 1.89
CA LEU A 287 39.07 3.88 0.62
C LEU A 287 39.04 5.41 0.63
N VAL A 288 37.95 6.00 1.12
CA VAL A 288 37.81 7.46 1.19
C VAL A 288 38.72 8.07 2.23
N ALA A 289 38.95 7.39 3.37
CA ALA A 289 39.89 7.82 4.41
C ALA A 289 41.33 7.89 3.87
N ASP A 290 41.72 6.97 3.00
CA ASP A 290 43.03 6.97 2.36
C ASP A 290 43.15 8.13 1.35
N ILE A 291 42.16 8.31 0.46
CA ILE A 291 42.21 9.31 -0.62
C ILE A 291 42.08 10.74 -0.09
N TYR A 292 41.13 11.00 0.83
CA TYR A 292 40.79 12.36 1.29
C TYR A 292 41.30 12.68 2.70
N GLY A 293 41.52 11.67 3.56
CA GLY A 293 41.91 11.84 4.94
C GLY A 293 43.41 11.73 5.17
N GLY A 294 44.16 11.20 4.20
CA GLY A 294 45.57 10.87 4.36
C GLY A 294 45.81 9.78 5.42
N ILE A 295 44.80 8.97 5.69
CA ILE A 295 44.84 7.89 6.68
C ILE A 295 44.94 6.57 5.89
N SER A 296 46.14 5.95 5.93
CA SER A 296 46.30 4.70 5.18
C SER A 296 45.31 3.63 5.63
N MET A 297 44.89 2.77 4.67
CA MET A 297 43.93 1.68 4.96
C MET A 297 44.37 0.83 6.18
N GLU A 298 45.64 0.58 6.31
CA GLU A 298 46.20 -0.20 7.43
C GLU A 298 45.92 0.47 8.79
N ILE A 299 46.18 1.77 8.89
CA ILE A 299 45.89 2.57 10.10
C ILE A 299 44.39 2.62 10.38
N PHE A 300 43.57 2.77 9.31
CA PHE A 300 42.14 2.81 9.44
C PHE A 300 41.59 1.49 10.01
N PHE A 301 41.95 0.34 9.45
CA PHE A 301 41.50 -0.97 9.91
C PHE A 301 42.02 -1.30 11.31
N ALA A 302 43.29 -1.00 11.61
CA ALA A 302 43.87 -1.18 12.95
C ALA A 302 43.09 -0.38 14.01
N ARG A 303 42.69 0.85 13.67
CA ARG A 303 41.88 1.69 14.56
C ARG A 303 40.46 1.16 14.74
N VAL A 304 39.80 0.76 13.67
CA VAL A 304 38.50 0.11 13.72
C VAL A 304 38.51 -1.13 14.61
N GLN A 305 39.53 -2.00 14.49
CA GLN A 305 39.68 -3.19 15.33
C GLN A 305 39.91 -2.87 16.82
N ASN A 306 40.68 -1.82 17.13
CA ASN A 306 41.01 -1.46 18.52
C ASN A 306 39.82 -0.82 19.27
N ILE A 307 38.93 -0.10 18.56
CA ILE A 307 37.83 0.68 19.17
C ILE A 307 36.51 -0.06 19.14
N ILE A 308 36.31 -0.84 18.09
CA ILE A 308 35.04 -1.57 17.90
C ILE A 308 35.09 -2.87 18.70
N GLY A 309 34.47 -2.81 19.88
CA GLY A 309 34.21 -4.04 20.64
C GLY A 309 33.20 -4.95 19.90
N MET A 310 33.28 -6.24 20.18
CA MET A 310 32.34 -7.24 19.68
C MET A 310 30.87 -6.82 19.95
N ASN A 311 30.62 -6.12 21.06
CA ASN A 311 29.30 -5.63 21.44
C ASN A 311 28.70 -4.68 20.39
N THR A 312 29.47 -3.75 19.84
CA THR A 312 29.03 -2.79 18.82
C THR A 312 28.55 -3.50 17.56
N PHE A 313 29.28 -4.52 17.11
CA PHE A 313 28.88 -5.36 15.99
C PHE A 313 27.61 -6.19 16.30
N MET A 314 27.57 -6.79 17.51
CA MET A 314 26.44 -7.63 17.92
C MET A 314 25.13 -6.85 18.04
N VAL A 315 25.15 -5.56 18.38
CA VAL A 315 23.94 -4.72 18.41
C VAL A 315 23.23 -4.74 17.03
N GLY A 316 23.98 -4.49 15.95
CA GLY A 316 23.42 -4.55 14.60
C GLY A 316 22.90 -5.95 14.25
N MET A 317 23.65 -7.00 14.63
CA MET A 317 23.25 -8.38 14.36
C MET A 317 22.03 -8.83 15.15
N TYR A 318 21.84 -8.38 16.40
CA TYR A 318 20.65 -8.68 17.19
C TYR A 318 19.39 -7.99 16.67
N LYS A 319 19.50 -6.80 16.11
CA LYS A 319 18.38 -6.10 15.48
C LYS A 319 17.88 -6.82 14.21
N ALA A 320 18.77 -7.41 13.43
CA ALA A 320 18.48 -7.96 12.11
C ALA A 320 17.35 -9.02 12.09
N PRO A 321 17.28 -10.02 12.98
CA PRO A 321 16.16 -10.96 13.02
C PRO A 321 14.80 -10.31 13.31
N PHE A 322 14.77 -9.29 14.16
CA PHE A 322 13.54 -8.55 14.46
C PHE A 322 13.05 -7.78 13.24
N MET A 323 13.98 -7.11 12.52
CA MET A 323 13.66 -6.44 11.26
C MET A 323 13.15 -7.42 10.20
N ALA A 324 13.79 -8.59 10.08
CA ALA A 324 13.37 -9.66 9.19
C ALA A 324 11.92 -10.10 9.45
N LEU A 325 11.59 -10.28 10.72
CA LEU A 325 10.27 -10.71 11.15
C LEU A 325 9.21 -9.65 10.84
N VAL A 326 9.49 -8.39 11.14
CA VAL A 326 8.60 -7.25 10.83
C VAL A 326 8.32 -7.18 9.32
N ILE A 327 9.38 -7.19 8.50
CA ILE A 327 9.24 -7.11 7.04
C ILE A 327 8.43 -8.31 6.51
N GLY A 328 8.77 -9.51 6.96
CA GLY A 328 8.11 -10.75 6.51
C GLY A 328 6.63 -10.78 6.88
N VAL A 329 6.29 -10.40 8.09
CA VAL A 329 4.89 -10.36 8.56
C VAL A 329 4.08 -9.32 7.78
N ILE A 330 4.57 -8.09 7.64
CA ILE A 330 3.86 -7.04 6.89
C ILE A 330 3.67 -7.45 5.43
N ALA A 331 4.72 -7.98 4.78
CA ALA A 331 4.62 -8.44 3.40
C ALA A 331 3.58 -9.54 3.21
N CYS A 332 3.47 -10.47 4.15
CA CYS A 332 2.48 -11.54 4.07
C CYS A 332 1.06 -11.04 4.36
N ILE A 333 0.88 -10.14 5.32
CA ILE A 333 -0.43 -9.52 5.61
C ILE A 333 -0.96 -8.80 4.38
N GLU A 334 -0.15 -7.94 3.78
CA GLU A 334 -0.54 -7.19 2.58
C GLU A 334 -0.79 -8.13 1.39
N GLY A 335 0.00 -9.20 1.24
CA GLY A 335 -0.23 -10.19 0.21
C GLY A 335 -1.56 -10.91 0.34
N PHE A 336 -1.95 -11.29 1.55
CA PHE A 336 -3.26 -11.90 1.82
C PHE A 336 -4.42 -10.89 1.81
N ALA A 337 -4.17 -9.59 1.89
CA ALA A 337 -5.18 -8.55 1.80
C ALA A 337 -5.60 -8.22 0.35
N VAL A 338 -4.87 -8.67 -0.66
CA VAL A 338 -5.18 -8.43 -2.08
C VAL A 338 -6.57 -8.96 -2.43
N ARG A 339 -7.34 -8.16 -3.19
CA ARG A 339 -8.72 -8.46 -3.61
C ARG A 339 -8.79 -8.52 -5.12
N GLY A 340 -8.73 -9.70 -5.72
CA GLY A 340 -9.19 -10.04 -7.08
C GLY A 340 -8.84 -9.13 -8.29
N SER A 341 -8.13 -8.01 -8.13
CA SER A 341 -7.80 -7.09 -9.22
C SER A 341 -6.31 -6.73 -9.25
N ALA A 342 -5.78 -6.45 -10.45
CA ALA A 342 -4.40 -6.00 -10.63
C ALA A 342 -4.12 -4.66 -9.93
N GLU A 343 -5.11 -3.77 -9.85
CA GLU A 343 -5.02 -2.51 -9.12
C GLU A 343 -4.84 -2.75 -7.62
N SER A 344 -5.64 -3.65 -7.03
CA SER A 344 -5.50 -4.08 -5.63
C SER A 344 -4.12 -4.68 -5.37
N LEU A 345 -3.61 -5.52 -6.28
CA LEU A 345 -2.27 -6.08 -6.17
C LEU A 345 -1.19 -5.00 -6.12
N GLY A 346 -1.25 -4.02 -7.02
CA GLY A 346 -0.32 -2.88 -7.07
C GLY A 346 -0.37 -2.02 -5.81
N SER A 347 -1.57 -1.68 -5.32
CA SER A 347 -1.75 -0.87 -4.11
C SER A 347 -1.22 -1.57 -2.86
N HIS A 348 -1.52 -2.85 -2.66
CA HIS A 348 -1.01 -3.64 -1.52
C HIS A 348 0.50 -3.87 -1.59
N THR A 349 1.06 -4.04 -2.79
CA THR A 349 2.52 -4.14 -2.97
C THR A 349 3.22 -2.85 -2.52
N THR A 350 2.69 -1.69 -2.90
CA THR A 350 3.22 -0.40 -2.48
C THR A 350 3.03 -0.17 -0.98
N ALA A 351 1.84 -0.47 -0.45
CA ALA A 351 1.54 -0.35 0.98
C ALA A 351 2.46 -1.22 1.83
N SER A 352 2.78 -2.44 1.38
CA SER A 352 3.72 -3.35 2.04
C SER A 352 5.10 -2.71 2.22
N VAL A 353 5.64 -2.09 1.16
CA VAL A 353 6.95 -1.42 1.22
C VAL A 353 6.92 -0.25 2.19
N VAL A 354 5.93 0.64 2.05
CA VAL A 354 5.82 1.85 2.89
C VAL A 354 5.63 1.49 4.37
N LYS A 355 4.70 0.58 4.67
CA LYS A 355 4.45 0.11 6.05
C LYS A 355 5.69 -0.58 6.64
N SER A 356 6.37 -1.44 5.86
CA SER A 356 7.58 -2.14 6.32
C SER A 356 8.70 -1.17 6.65
N ILE A 357 8.99 -0.21 5.76
CA ILE A 357 10.04 0.79 6.00
C ILE A 357 9.72 1.63 7.22
N PHE A 358 8.47 2.10 7.36
CA PHE A 358 8.04 2.88 8.51
C PHE A 358 8.24 2.12 9.83
N VAL A 359 7.74 0.88 9.91
CA VAL A 359 7.84 0.09 11.15
C VAL A 359 9.29 -0.28 11.45
N VAL A 360 10.10 -0.59 10.43
CA VAL A 360 11.55 -0.84 10.58
C VAL A 360 12.26 0.35 11.22
N ILE A 361 12.01 1.57 10.74
CA ILE A 361 12.62 2.78 11.32
C ILE A 361 12.18 2.99 12.77
N VAL A 362 10.90 2.79 13.08
CA VAL A 362 10.38 2.89 14.45
C VAL A 362 11.02 1.86 15.36
N VAL A 363 11.10 0.61 14.92
CA VAL A 363 11.71 -0.49 15.68
C VAL A 363 13.21 -0.24 15.87
N ASP A 364 13.92 0.26 14.86
CA ASP A 364 15.33 0.63 14.97
C ASP A 364 15.55 1.71 16.04
N GLY A 365 14.74 2.76 16.03
CA GLY A 365 14.77 3.81 17.05
C GLY A 365 14.49 3.29 18.47
N LEU A 366 13.54 2.36 18.62
CA LEU A 366 13.27 1.71 19.91
C LEU A 366 14.47 0.88 20.39
N PHE A 367 15.11 0.12 19.50
CA PHE A 367 16.33 -0.62 19.84
C PHE A 367 17.50 0.31 20.19
N ALA A 368 17.67 1.43 19.46
CA ALA A 368 18.70 2.42 19.76
C ALA A 368 18.53 2.99 21.18
N MET A 369 17.29 3.35 21.57
CA MET A 369 16.99 3.81 22.93
C MET A 369 17.20 2.71 23.97
N PHE A 370 16.78 1.49 23.68
CA PHE A 370 16.96 0.34 24.57
C PHE A 370 18.44 0.06 24.84
N PHE A 371 19.26 -0.09 23.78
CA PHE A 371 20.70 -0.36 23.96
C PHE A 371 21.44 0.81 24.62
N ALA A 372 21.01 2.07 24.38
CA ALA A 372 21.56 3.22 25.11
C ALA A 372 21.24 3.18 26.61
N SER A 373 20.03 2.76 27.00
CA SER A 373 19.60 2.69 28.39
C SER A 373 20.38 1.65 29.20
N ILE A 374 20.74 0.53 28.59
CA ILE A 374 21.51 -0.55 29.24
C ILE A 374 23.02 -0.37 29.08
N ARG A 375 23.50 0.73 28.46
CA ARG A 375 24.92 1.03 28.21
C ARG A 375 25.65 -0.10 27.47
N TYR A 376 24.96 -0.79 26.59
CA TYR A 376 25.50 -1.90 25.80
C TYR A 376 26.12 -1.44 24.48
#